data_22b2e1bc850393b3deae2148275ea9d1
#
_entry.id   22b2e1bc850393b3deae2148275ea9d1
#
_cell.length_a   1.000
_cell.length_b   1.000
_cell.length_c   1.000
_cell.angle_alpha   90.00
_cell.angle_beta   90.00
_cell.angle_gamma   90.00
#
_symmetry.space_group_name_H-M   'P 1'
#
loop_
_entity.id
_entity.type
_entity.pdbx_description
1 polymer ?
#
loop_
_entity_poly.entity_id
_entity_poly.type
_entity_poly.pdbx_seq_one_letter_code
_entity_poly.pdbx_strand_id
1 'polypeptide(L)'
;MTGVQTCALPISVALRDALRSHGGLWFGSSGEIAETPQEAPRVISAGRVTYVTASLTQADHREYYVSYANSTLWPLFHYRLGLVEYKRSAFKGYLGVNAHLAQMLVPFIRPDDVIWVHDYHFIPFGAELRKLGVTNPLGFFLHTPFPSPDVLIALPHHEMLIEALAAYDLVGLQTDQDMRAYLGCVGQIAHGAELGDGYFLAYGRRSRVAALPIGIDTESYAKQAQQAATSPEAFRLKASLAGRELIIGVDRLDYTKGIPSRFEAIDGLLSDWPAHRRRINYLQITPHSRAEVAQYRSLRRELEAAAGRVNGKFAEFDWSPIRYVNRSFSRQLLAGFYRLARIGLVTPFRDGMNLVAKEFVASQEPENPGVLVLSRFAGAARELETALLVNPFDVDEIAAALNRGLEMSREERRERWQPMMATLRRNTVATWRESFLACLAEAAAASAASPTAAVASGDHG
;
A
#
# COMPACT_ATOMS: atom_id res chain seq x y z
N MET A 1 -13.77 -11.80 -23.84
CA MET A 1 -13.09 -11.79 -22.51
C MET A 1 -12.11 -10.64 -22.49
N THR A 2 -12.61 -9.45 -22.22
CA THR A 2 -11.79 -8.25 -22.04
C THR A 2 -11.41 -8.21 -20.57
N GLY A 3 -10.23 -8.77 -20.26
CA GLY A 3 -9.66 -8.68 -18.93
C GLY A 3 -9.34 -7.24 -18.60
N VAL A 4 -10.05 -6.67 -17.63
CA VAL A 4 -9.56 -5.52 -16.90
C VAL A 4 -8.25 -5.96 -16.25
N GLN A 5 -7.12 -5.65 -16.89
CA GLN A 5 -5.81 -5.69 -16.26
C GLN A 5 -5.77 -4.57 -15.22
N THR A 6 -6.45 -4.77 -14.11
CA THR A 6 -6.01 -4.13 -12.88
C THR A 6 -4.58 -4.62 -12.70
N CYS A 7 -3.61 -3.70 -12.69
CA CYS A 7 -2.31 -3.98 -12.08
C CYS A 7 -2.64 -4.61 -10.74
N ALA A 8 -2.51 -5.95 -10.66
CA ALA A 8 -2.82 -6.66 -9.43
C ALA A 8 -1.87 -6.08 -8.39
N LEU A 9 -2.42 -5.30 -7.46
CA LEU A 9 -1.65 -4.78 -6.35
C LEU A 9 -0.93 -5.97 -5.73
N PRO A 10 0.33 -5.88 -5.34
CA PRO A 10 1.06 -6.97 -4.70
C PRO A 10 0.26 -7.67 -3.59
N ILE A 11 -0.58 -6.90 -2.89
CA ILE A 11 -1.52 -7.34 -1.85
C ILE A 11 -2.55 -8.35 -2.39
N SER A 12 -3.18 -8.05 -3.53
CA SER A 12 -4.20 -8.95 -4.10
C SER A 12 -3.58 -10.27 -4.59
N VAL A 13 -2.31 -10.25 -5.02
CA VAL A 13 -1.58 -11.47 -5.37
C VAL A 13 -1.33 -12.31 -4.12
N ALA A 14 -0.85 -11.68 -3.05
CA ALA A 14 -0.55 -12.33 -1.78
C ALA A 14 -1.79 -13.01 -1.15
N LEU A 15 -2.92 -12.30 -1.10
CA LEU A 15 -4.18 -12.83 -0.56
C LEU A 15 -4.76 -13.94 -1.46
N ARG A 16 -4.68 -13.79 -2.78
CA ARG A 16 -5.14 -14.82 -3.72
C ARG A 16 -4.35 -16.12 -3.58
N ASP A 17 -3.05 -16.05 -3.40
CA ASP A 17 -2.20 -17.22 -3.23
C ASP A 17 -2.50 -17.91 -1.88
N ALA A 18 -2.81 -17.15 -0.84
CA ALA A 18 -3.30 -17.67 0.44
C ALA A 18 -4.62 -18.43 0.28
N LEU A 19 -5.61 -17.84 -0.40
CA LEU A 19 -6.90 -18.48 -0.65
C LEU A 19 -6.79 -19.72 -1.54
N ARG A 20 -5.89 -19.72 -2.54
CA ARG A 20 -5.67 -20.88 -3.39
C ARG A 20 -5.17 -22.09 -2.63
N SER A 21 -4.34 -21.91 -1.61
CA SER A 21 -3.80 -23.01 -0.80
C SER A 21 -4.81 -23.57 0.22
N HIS A 22 -5.60 -22.71 0.85
CA HIS A 22 -6.49 -23.08 1.96
C HIS A 22 -7.98 -23.18 1.56
N GLY A 23 -8.36 -22.55 0.45
CA GLY A 23 -9.76 -22.34 0.09
C GLY A 23 -10.34 -21.10 0.78
N GLY A 24 -11.55 -20.72 0.40
CA GLY A 24 -12.28 -19.62 1.00
C GLY A 24 -13.09 -18.79 0.01
N LEU A 25 -13.67 -17.72 0.52
CA LEU A 25 -14.48 -16.80 -0.25
C LEU A 25 -13.77 -15.44 -0.39
N TRP A 26 -13.71 -14.93 -1.62
CA TRP A 26 -13.27 -13.56 -1.92
C TRP A 26 -14.48 -12.73 -2.27
N PHE A 27 -14.77 -11.71 -1.46
CA PHE A 27 -15.85 -10.75 -1.71
C PHE A 27 -15.32 -9.38 -2.09
N GLY A 28 -15.96 -8.69 -3.04
CA GLY A 28 -15.60 -7.32 -3.39
C GLY A 28 -16.25 -6.81 -4.67
N SER A 29 -15.84 -5.60 -5.09
CA SER A 29 -16.32 -5.03 -6.35
C SER A 29 -15.77 -5.80 -7.55
N SER A 30 -16.63 -6.00 -8.57
CA SER A 30 -16.24 -6.58 -9.86
C SER A 30 -15.35 -5.65 -10.69
N GLY A 31 -15.35 -4.35 -10.39
CA GLY A 31 -14.76 -3.29 -11.22
C GLY A 31 -15.60 -2.92 -12.43
N GLU A 32 -16.74 -3.57 -12.66
CA GLU A 32 -17.70 -3.25 -13.71
C GLU A 32 -18.71 -2.21 -13.19
N ILE A 33 -19.15 -1.33 -14.07
CA ILE A 33 -20.20 -0.35 -13.77
C ILE A 33 -21.54 -0.94 -14.25
N ALA A 34 -22.51 -1.02 -13.34
CA ALA A 34 -23.87 -1.43 -13.62
C ALA A 34 -24.75 -0.22 -13.92
N GLU A 35 -25.74 -0.39 -14.79
CA GLU A 35 -26.72 0.66 -15.09
C GLU A 35 -27.67 0.89 -13.91
N THR A 36 -28.02 -0.18 -13.19
CA THR A 36 -28.88 -0.17 -12.00
C THR A 36 -28.22 -0.90 -10.84
N PRO A 37 -28.60 -0.60 -9.58
CA PRO A 37 -28.11 -1.34 -8.42
C PRO A 37 -28.39 -2.84 -8.59
N GLN A 38 -27.36 -3.67 -8.31
CA GLN A 38 -27.52 -5.12 -8.32
C GLN A 38 -28.21 -5.59 -7.05
N GLU A 39 -29.19 -6.48 -7.19
CA GLU A 39 -29.88 -7.12 -6.05
C GLU A 39 -29.08 -8.31 -5.48
N ALA A 40 -28.30 -8.98 -6.32
CA ALA A 40 -27.49 -10.13 -5.92
C ALA A 40 -26.09 -10.08 -6.58
N PRO A 41 -25.04 -10.49 -5.87
CA PRO A 41 -23.69 -10.54 -6.42
C PRO A 41 -23.51 -11.70 -7.40
N ARG A 42 -22.53 -11.56 -8.29
CA ARG A 42 -22.11 -12.63 -9.19
C ARG A 42 -21.18 -13.59 -8.44
N VAL A 43 -21.45 -14.89 -8.53
CA VAL A 43 -20.67 -15.95 -7.90
C VAL A 43 -19.92 -16.75 -8.96
N ILE A 44 -18.59 -16.89 -8.77
CA ILE A 44 -17.72 -17.66 -9.65
C ILE A 44 -16.83 -18.55 -8.79
N SER A 45 -16.87 -19.86 -9.02
CA SER A 45 -15.96 -20.81 -8.35
C SER A 45 -14.76 -21.13 -9.24
N ALA A 46 -13.57 -21.02 -8.68
CA ALA A 46 -12.31 -21.34 -9.36
C ALA A 46 -11.40 -22.15 -8.42
N GLY A 47 -11.38 -23.47 -8.59
CA GLY A 47 -10.67 -24.38 -7.69
C GLY A 47 -11.28 -24.36 -6.29
N ARG A 48 -10.46 -24.02 -5.28
CA ARG A 48 -10.88 -23.93 -3.87
C ARG A 48 -11.42 -22.55 -3.48
N VAL A 49 -11.43 -21.60 -4.41
CA VAL A 49 -11.82 -20.20 -4.12
C VAL A 49 -13.16 -19.89 -4.75
N THR A 50 -14.07 -19.34 -3.98
CA THR A 50 -15.34 -18.77 -4.45
C THR A 50 -15.18 -17.25 -4.52
N TYR A 51 -15.33 -16.67 -5.70
CA TYR A 51 -15.37 -15.22 -5.91
C TYR A 51 -16.82 -14.77 -5.93
N VAL A 52 -17.14 -13.86 -5.03
CA VAL A 52 -18.45 -13.21 -4.93
C VAL A 52 -18.24 -11.73 -5.23
N THR A 53 -18.74 -11.25 -6.37
CA THR A 53 -18.45 -9.90 -6.85
C THR A 53 -19.72 -9.11 -7.09
N ALA A 54 -19.71 -7.86 -6.65
CA ALA A 54 -20.77 -6.89 -6.88
C ALA A 54 -20.30 -5.79 -7.84
N SER A 55 -21.16 -5.36 -8.77
CA SER A 55 -20.91 -4.19 -9.61
C SER A 55 -21.57 -2.98 -8.98
N LEU A 56 -20.92 -1.85 -9.04
CA LEU A 56 -21.43 -0.58 -8.53
C LEU A 56 -22.10 0.20 -9.67
N THR A 57 -23.11 1.01 -9.34
CA THR A 57 -23.61 1.99 -10.30
C THR A 57 -22.57 3.08 -10.57
N GLN A 58 -22.72 3.83 -11.65
CA GLN A 58 -21.86 4.98 -11.95
C GLN A 58 -21.88 6.02 -10.81
N ALA A 59 -23.03 6.22 -10.18
CA ALA A 59 -23.19 7.14 -9.06
C ALA A 59 -22.45 6.64 -7.82
N ASP A 60 -22.64 5.36 -7.46
CA ASP A 60 -21.96 4.73 -6.32
C ASP A 60 -20.43 4.71 -6.51
N HIS A 61 -19.96 4.30 -7.70
CA HIS A 61 -18.53 4.33 -8.01
C HIS A 61 -17.95 5.73 -7.85
N ARG A 62 -18.63 6.76 -8.35
CA ARG A 62 -18.18 8.15 -8.24
C ARG A 62 -18.14 8.63 -6.79
N GLU A 63 -19.22 8.43 -6.00
CA GLU A 63 -19.32 8.94 -4.63
C GLU A 63 -18.44 8.14 -3.67
N TYR A 64 -18.50 6.83 -3.73
CA TYR A 64 -17.74 5.92 -2.87
C TYR A 64 -16.26 5.86 -3.21
N TYR A 65 -15.93 5.46 -4.46
CA TYR A 65 -14.55 5.15 -4.84
C TYR A 65 -13.76 6.39 -5.24
N VAL A 66 -14.29 7.18 -6.20
CA VAL A 66 -13.54 8.34 -6.73
C VAL A 66 -13.49 9.46 -5.69
N SER A 67 -14.66 9.87 -5.17
CA SER A 67 -14.76 11.04 -4.30
C SER A 67 -14.31 10.72 -2.88
N TYR A 68 -15.03 9.87 -2.12
CA TYR A 68 -14.71 9.71 -0.70
C TYR A 68 -13.43 8.90 -0.46
N ALA A 69 -13.30 7.72 -1.03
CA ALA A 69 -12.12 6.90 -0.80
C ALA A 69 -10.83 7.56 -1.36
N ASN A 70 -10.84 8.04 -2.61
CA ASN A 70 -9.61 8.46 -3.29
C ASN A 70 -9.37 9.97 -3.30
N SER A 71 -10.40 10.83 -3.13
CA SER A 71 -10.19 12.28 -3.02
C SER A 71 -10.31 12.81 -1.58
N THR A 72 -10.83 12.00 -0.63
CA THR A 72 -10.91 12.41 0.78
C THR A 72 -9.99 11.56 1.66
N LEU A 73 -10.21 10.24 1.79
CA LEU A 73 -9.46 9.39 2.72
C LEU A 73 -8.00 9.16 2.28
N TRP A 74 -7.76 8.92 1.01
CA TRP A 74 -6.41 8.66 0.50
C TRP A 74 -5.44 9.81 0.79
N PRO A 75 -5.71 11.08 0.43
CA PRO A 75 -4.83 12.18 0.78
C PRO A 75 -4.74 12.42 2.29
N LEU A 76 -5.84 12.27 3.05
CA LEU A 76 -5.85 12.41 4.51
C LEU A 76 -4.88 11.42 5.17
N PHE A 77 -4.97 10.13 4.83
CA PHE A 77 -4.14 9.08 5.40
C PHE A 77 -2.66 9.23 5.02
N HIS A 78 -2.38 9.89 3.89
CA HIS A 78 -1.03 10.22 3.47
C HIS A 78 -0.57 11.62 3.91
N TYR A 79 -1.28 12.27 4.83
CA TYR A 79 -0.92 13.59 5.40
C TYR A 79 -0.85 14.71 4.34
N ARG A 80 -1.65 14.59 3.27
CA ARG A 80 -1.74 15.58 2.19
C ARG A 80 -3.01 16.41 2.34
N LEU A 81 -3.17 17.09 3.51
CA LEU A 81 -4.38 17.84 3.86
C LEU A 81 -4.81 18.85 2.79
N GLY A 82 -3.87 19.51 2.13
CA GLY A 82 -4.17 20.45 1.04
C GLY A 82 -4.78 19.81 -0.21
N LEU A 83 -4.83 18.47 -0.30
CA LEU A 83 -5.46 17.73 -1.39
C LEU A 83 -6.77 17.03 -0.97
N VAL A 84 -7.18 17.20 0.28
CA VAL A 84 -8.42 16.57 0.78
C VAL A 84 -9.63 17.31 0.23
N GLU A 85 -10.48 16.59 -0.49
CA GLU A 85 -11.76 17.08 -0.99
C GLU A 85 -12.90 16.39 -0.25
N TYR A 86 -13.58 17.12 0.66
CA TYR A 86 -14.73 16.58 1.37
C TYR A 86 -16.04 17.05 0.72
N LYS A 87 -16.94 16.08 0.48
CA LYS A 87 -18.33 16.31 0.03
C LYS A 87 -19.28 15.45 0.86
N ARG A 88 -20.32 16.05 1.42
CA ARG A 88 -21.33 15.33 2.22
C ARG A 88 -22.03 14.23 1.43
N SER A 89 -22.26 14.42 0.13
CA SER A 89 -22.84 13.39 -0.74
C SER A 89 -21.91 12.18 -0.86
N ALA A 90 -20.60 12.42 -1.06
CA ALA A 90 -19.60 11.37 -1.15
C ALA A 90 -19.48 10.58 0.16
N PHE A 91 -19.54 11.25 1.32
CA PHE A 91 -19.59 10.60 2.62
C PHE A 91 -20.82 9.68 2.74
N LYS A 92 -22.02 10.18 2.37
CA LYS A 92 -23.25 9.36 2.36
C LYS A 92 -23.14 8.18 1.39
N GLY A 93 -22.59 8.39 0.19
CA GLY A 93 -22.36 7.33 -0.80
C GLY A 93 -21.40 6.27 -0.26
N TYR A 94 -20.32 6.68 0.44
CA TYR A 94 -19.38 5.76 1.06
C TYR A 94 -20.03 4.87 2.12
N LEU A 95 -20.90 5.42 2.97
CA LEU A 95 -21.65 4.65 3.95
C LEU A 95 -22.67 3.74 3.28
N GLY A 96 -23.44 4.26 2.31
CA GLY A 96 -24.49 3.51 1.61
C GLY A 96 -23.94 2.31 0.85
N VAL A 97 -22.80 2.46 0.15
CA VAL A 97 -22.16 1.35 -0.56
C VAL A 97 -21.65 0.29 0.41
N ASN A 98 -21.04 0.67 1.53
CA ASN A 98 -20.61 -0.30 2.54
C ASN A 98 -21.78 -1.07 3.14
N ALA A 99 -22.90 -0.39 3.45
CA ALA A 99 -24.11 -1.03 3.95
C ALA A 99 -24.71 -2.01 2.93
N HIS A 100 -24.80 -1.61 1.67
CA HIS A 100 -25.31 -2.45 0.58
C HIS A 100 -24.46 -3.69 0.35
N LEU A 101 -23.14 -3.52 0.30
CA LEU A 101 -22.21 -4.64 0.15
C LEU A 101 -22.23 -5.59 1.36
N ALA A 102 -22.41 -5.08 2.57
CA ALA A 102 -22.57 -5.92 3.75
C ALA A 102 -23.82 -6.79 3.67
N GLN A 103 -24.97 -6.22 3.25
CA GLN A 103 -26.21 -6.98 2.99
C GLN A 103 -26.00 -8.09 1.96
N MET A 104 -25.24 -7.81 0.89
CA MET A 104 -24.93 -8.79 -0.15
C MET A 104 -24.02 -9.93 0.35
N LEU A 105 -23.14 -9.68 1.32
CA LEU A 105 -22.23 -10.70 1.84
C LEU A 105 -22.92 -11.65 2.83
N VAL A 106 -23.85 -11.16 3.66
CA VAL A 106 -24.48 -11.94 4.76
C VAL A 106 -24.96 -13.33 4.34
N PRO A 107 -25.63 -13.54 3.19
CA PRO A 107 -26.11 -14.87 2.78
C PRO A 107 -25.00 -15.90 2.53
N PHE A 108 -23.75 -15.49 2.43
CA PHE A 108 -22.59 -16.35 2.16
C PHE A 108 -21.78 -16.65 3.40
N ILE A 109 -22.06 -15.98 4.54
CA ILE A 109 -21.34 -16.17 5.79
C ILE A 109 -21.82 -17.43 6.50
N ARG A 110 -20.88 -18.29 6.89
CA ARG A 110 -21.13 -19.48 7.70
C ARG A 110 -20.78 -19.21 9.15
N PRO A 111 -21.33 -19.94 10.12
CA PRO A 111 -21.07 -19.72 11.54
C PRO A 111 -19.61 -19.84 11.97
N ASP A 112 -18.81 -20.65 11.26
CA ASP A 112 -17.39 -20.91 11.54
C ASP A 112 -16.42 -20.09 10.66
N ASP A 113 -16.94 -19.21 9.81
CA ASP A 113 -16.10 -18.35 8.96
C ASP A 113 -15.40 -17.28 9.80
N VAL A 114 -14.17 -16.98 9.41
CA VAL A 114 -13.40 -15.80 9.83
C VAL A 114 -13.48 -14.75 8.72
N ILE A 115 -13.87 -13.53 9.08
CA ILE A 115 -14.04 -12.44 8.13
C ILE A 115 -12.84 -11.50 8.24
N TRP A 116 -12.11 -11.31 7.13
CA TRP A 116 -10.94 -10.43 7.06
C TRP A 116 -11.16 -9.32 6.04
N VAL A 117 -11.40 -8.12 6.53
CA VAL A 117 -11.70 -6.91 5.73
C VAL A 117 -10.42 -6.13 5.45
N HIS A 118 -10.27 -5.63 4.22
CA HIS A 118 -9.06 -4.96 3.79
C HIS A 118 -9.30 -3.54 3.32
N ASP A 119 -8.46 -2.65 3.86
CA ASP A 119 -8.18 -1.31 3.39
C ASP A 119 -9.29 -0.26 3.61
N TYR A 120 -8.91 1.01 3.50
CA TYR A 120 -9.69 2.19 3.85
C TYR A 120 -11.04 2.32 3.10
N HIS A 121 -11.22 1.59 2.01
CA HIS A 121 -12.49 1.52 1.30
C HIS A 121 -13.61 0.92 2.15
N PHE A 122 -13.28 0.01 3.06
CA PHE A 122 -14.21 -0.82 3.81
C PHE A 122 -14.21 -0.56 5.32
N ILE A 123 -13.76 0.61 5.78
CA ILE A 123 -13.77 0.92 7.22
C ILE A 123 -15.16 0.70 7.85
N PRO A 124 -16.28 1.20 7.29
CA PRO A 124 -17.62 1.00 7.87
C PRO A 124 -18.17 -0.41 7.73
N PHE A 125 -17.59 -1.23 6.85
CA PHE A 125 -18.15 -2.54 6.47
C PHE A 125 -18.36 -3.48 7.66
N GLY A 126 -17.40 -3.51 8.61
CA GLY A 126 -17.52 -4.33 9.81
C GLY A 126 -18.66 -3.89 10.73
N ALA A 127 -18.84 -2.59 10.92
CA ALA A 127 -19.95 -2.05 11.69
C ALA A 127 -21.31 -2.40 11.03
N GLU A 128 -21.40 -2.35 9.69
CA GLU A 128 -22.61 -2.74 8.97
C GLU A 128 -22.90 -4.26 9.11
N LEU A 129 -21.87 -5.12 9.07
CA LEU A 129 -22.03 -6.54 9.34
C LEU A 129 -22.53 -6.80 10.77
N ARG A 130 -22.00 -6.08 11.78
CA ARG A 130 -22.49 -6.19 13.16
C ARG A 130 -23.94 -5.76 13.31
N LYS A 131 -24.38 -4.68 12.64
CA LYS A 131 -25.80 -4.26 12.59
C LYS A 131 -26.71 -5.33 11.99
N LEU A 132 -26.21 -6.13 11.06
CA LEU A 132 -26.93 -7.26 10.44
C LEU A 132 -26.86 -8.56 11.27
N GLY A 133 -26.31 -8.51 12.49
CA GLY A 133 -26.28 -9.64 13.42
C GLY A 133 -25.11 -10.60 13.20
N VAL A 134 -24.11 -10.25 12.41
CA VAL A 134 -22.92 -11.09 12.21
C VAL A 134 -22.05 -11.08 13.48
N THR A 135 -21.83 -12.25 14.08
CA THR A 135 -21.06 -12.44 15.32
C THR A 135 -19.70 -13.09 15.08
N ASN A 136 -19.39 -13.51 13.88
CA ASN A 136 -18.14 -14.13 13.48
C ASN A 136 -16.90 -13.30 13.90
N PRO A 137 -15.72 -13.93 14.12
CA PRO A 137 -14.46 -13.21 14.24
C PRO A 137 -14.23 -12.27 13.05
N LEU A 138 -14.07 -10.99 13.34
CA LEU A 138 -14.03 -9.93 12.36
C LEU A 138 -12.74 -9.11 12.49
N GLY A 139 -11.84 -9.26 11.53
CA GLY A 139 -10.59 -8.52 11.46
C GLY A 139 -10.59 -7.49 10.35
N PHE A 140 -9.91 -6.37 10.58
CA PHE A 140 -9.65 -5.32 9.60
C PHE A 140 -8.15 -5.12 9.42
N PHE A 141 -7.70 -4.93 8.18
CA PHE A 141 -6.30 -4.60 7.90
C PHE A 141 -6.20 -3.35 7.03
N LEU A 142 -5.47 -2.34 7.50
CA LEU A 142 -5.20 -1.12 6.76
C LEU A 142 -3.84 -1.18 6.07
N HIS A 143 -3.83 -0.99 4.75
CA HIS A 143 -2.61 -1.00 3.94
C HIS A 143 -1.95 0.37 3.80
N THR A 144 -2.68 1.44 4.05
CA THR A 144 -2.17 2.82 4.07
C THR A 144 -1.62 3.19 5.44
N PRO A 145 -0.88 4.29 5.59
CA PRO A 145 -0.59 4.85 6.90
C PRO A 145 -1.87 5.17 7.66
N PHE A 146 -1.81 5.20 8.99
CA PHE A 146 -2.90 5.71 9.80
C PHE A 146 -2.57 7.15 10.27
N PRO A 147 -3.51 8.12 10.15
CA PRO A 147 -3.25 9.51 10.54
C PRO A 147 -3.23 9.67 12.06
N SER A 148 -2.40 10.63 12.53
CA SER A 148 -2.44 11.07 13.92
C SER A 148 -3.78 11.75 14.24
N PRO A 149 -4.17 11.84 15.53
CA PRO A 149 -5.39 12.52 15.94
C PRO A 149 -5.53 13.92 15.33
N ASP A 150 -4.47 14.74 15.40
CA ASP A 150 -4.47 16.11 14.87
C ASP A 150 -4.75 16.19 13.36
N VAL A 151 -4.40 15.16 12.62
CA VAL A 151 -4.67 15.06 11.18
C VAL A 151 -6.08 14.52 10.95
N LEU A 152 -6.51 13.50 11.73
CA LEU A 152 -7.81 12.88 11.54
C LEU A 152 -8.97 13.82 11.84
N ILE A 153 -8.87 14.64 12.88
CA ILE A 153 -9.91 15.63 13.26
C ILE A 153 -10.17 16.69 12.20
N ALA A 154 -9.26 16.88 11.23
CA ALA A 154 -9.51 17.76 10.10
C ALA A 154 -10.63 17.23 9.17
N LEU A 155 -10.96 15.95 9.26
CA LEU A 155 -12.04 15.34 8.49
C LEU A 155 -13.39 15.53 9.20
N PRO A 156 -14.42 16.12 8.55
CA PRO A 156 -15.77 16.10 9.08
C PRO A 156 -16.27 14.68 9.33
N HIS A 157 -16.94 14.45 10.47
CA HIS A 157 -17.43 13.13 10.90
C HIS A 157 -16.32 12.07 11.08
N HIS A 158 -15.12 12.51 11.50
CA HIS A 158 -13.99 11.62 11.77
C HIS A 158 -14.30 10.59 12.89
N GLU A 159 -15.14 10.93 13.84
CA GLU A 159 -15.59 10.05 14.94
C GLU A 159 -16.16 8.74 14.39
N MET A 160 -16.94 8.82 13.30
CA MET A 160 -17.54 7.65 12.67
C MET A 160 -16.49 6.64 12.18
N LEU A 161 -15.30 7.10 11.72
CA LEU A 161 -14.25 6.18 11.31
C LEU A 161 -13.69 5.38 12.49
N ILE A 162 -13.52 6.03 13.65
CA ILE A 162 -13.03 5.36 14.86
C ILE A 162 -14.09 4.41 15.42
N GLU A 163 -15.36 4.85 15.46
CA GLU A 163 -16.48 3.99 15.86
C GLU A 163 -16.57 2.74 14.96
N ALA A 164 -16.48 2.93 13.63
CA ALA A 164 -16.53 1.83 12.68
C ALA A 164 -15.35 0.84 12.85
N LEU A 165 -14.14 1.34 13.12
CA LEU A 165 -12.98 0.51 13.39
C LEU A 165 -13.08 -0.23 14.74
N ALA A 166 -13.74 0.35 15.74
CA ALA A 166 -13.99 -0.32 17.03
C ALA A 166 -15.01 -1.47 16.92
N ALA A 167 -15.74 -1.61 15.79
CA ALA A 167 -16.63 -2.73 15.54
C ALA A 167 -15.89 -4.03 15.18
N TYR A 168 -14.62 -3.96 14.81
CA TYR A 168 -13.76 -5.10 14.53
C TYR A 168 -13.15 -5.66 15.82
N ASP A 169 -12.93 -6.97 15.88
CA ASP A 169 -12.23 -7.60 16.99
C ASP A 169 -10.73 -7.31 16.94
N LEU A 170 -10.15 -7.24 15.72
CA LEU A 170 -8.77 -6.88 15.48
C LEU A 170 -8.65 -5.82 14.38
N VAL A 171 -7.87 -4.76 14.64
CA VAL A 171 -7.40 -3.79 13.65
C VAL A 171 -5.91 -4.01 13.43
N GLY A 172 -5.53 -4.54 12.28
CA GLY A 172 -4.13 -4.71 11.87
C GLY A 172 -3.63 -3.49 11.11
N LEU A 173 -2.45 -3.00 11.48
CA LEU A 173 -1.78 -1.85 10.88
C LEU A 173 -0.36 -2.23 10.45
N GLN A 174 0.28 -1.39 9.63
CA GLN A 174 1.58 -1.73 9.07
C GLN A 174 2.74 -1.52 10.06
N THR A 175 2.65 -0.54 10.94
CA THR A 175 3.77 -0.14 11.80
C THR A 175 3.32 0.19 13.23
N ASP A 176 4.23 0.13 14.19
CA ASP A 176 4.01 0.59 15.55
C ASP A 176 3.65 2.08 15.63
N GLN A 177 4.11 2.88 14.66
CA GLN A 177 3.74 4.29 14.58
C GLN A 177 2.26 4.46 14.22
N ASP A 178 1.77 3.67 13.26
CA ASP A 178 0.35 3.66 12.89
C ASP A 178 -0.52 3.15 14.06
N MET A 179 -0.06 2.12 14.76
CA MET A 179 -0.74 1.58 15.96
C MET A 179 -0.85 2.64 17.06
N ARG A 180 0.25 3.36 17.37
CA ARG A 180 0.20 4.46 18.34
C ARG A 180 -0.72 5.61 17.90
N ALA A 181 -0.73 5.95 16.60
CA ALA A 181 -1.62 6.96 16.05
C ALA A 181 -3.10 6.55 16.22
N TYR A 182 -3.42 5.29 15.95
CA TYR A 182 -4.76 4.77 16.14
C TYR A 182 -5.19 4.78 17.62
N LEU A 183 -4.34 4.29 18.53
CA LEU A 183 -4.63 4.33 19.99
C LEU A 183 -4.78 5.79 20.49
N GLY A 184 -3.98 6.71 19.97
CA GLY A 184 -4.17 8.14 20.22
C GLY A 184 -5.55 8.65 19.79
N CYS A 185 -6.06 8.20 18.63
CA CYS A 185 -7.42 8.51 18.20
C CYS A 185 -8.48 7.85 19.08
N VAL A 186 -8.27 6.62 19.51
CA VAL A 186 -9.17 5.94 20.47
C VAL A 186 -9.28 6.75 21.77
N GLY A 187 -8.16 7.22 22.35
CA GLY A 187 -8.17 8.01 23.55
C GLY A 187 -8.78 9.40 23.37
N GLN A 188 -8.39 10.13 22.35
CA GLN A 188 -8.76 11.54 22.18
C GLN A 188 -10.14 11.75 21.54
N ILE A 189 -10.54 10.86 20.61
CA ILE A 189 -11.78 11.02 19.84
C ILE A 189 -12.90 10.16 20.42
N ALA A 190 -12.63 8.88 20.69
CA ALA A 190 -13.62 7.97 21.24
C ALA A 190 -13.72 8.00 22.77
N HIS A 191 -12.86 8.77 23.45
CA HIS A 191 -12.72 8.75 24.91
C HIS A 191 -12.57 7.33 25.48
N GLY A 192 -11.95 6.44 24.67
CA GLY A 192 -11.72 5.05 25.02
C GLY A 192 -10.52 4.88 25.95
N ALA A 193 -10.41 3.69 26.54
CA ALA A 193 -9.33 3.31 27.43
C ALA A 193 -8.42 2.27 26.78
N GLU A 194 -7.12 2.49 26.84
CA GLU A 194 -6.11 1.48 26.49
C GLU A 194 -5.98 0.48 27.67
N LEU A 195 -5.99 -0.82 27.34
CA LEU A 195 -5.96 -1.91 28.32
C LEU A 195 -4.62 -2.65 28.37
N GLY A 196 -3.63 -2.21 27.58
CA GLY A 196 -2.35 -2.89 27.39
C GLY A 196 -2.35 -3.92 26.26
N ASP A 197 -1.16 -4.27 25.75
CA ASP A 197 -0.95 -5.25 24.67
C ASP A 197 -1.77 -4.99 23.39
N GLY A 198 -2.06 -3.71 23.12
CA GLY A 198 -2.89 -3.28 21.99
C GLY A 198 -4.39 -3.46 22.20
N TYR A 199 -4.84 -3.99 23.35
CA TYR A 199 -6.27 -4.02 23.69
C TYR A 199 -6.75 -2.63 24.11
N PHE A 200 -7.98 -2.31 23.73
CA PHE A 200 -8.66 -1.06 24.09
C PHE A 200 -10.16 -1.29 24.27
N LEU A 201 -10.78 -0.40 25.01
CA LEU A 201 -12.24 -0.32 25.21
C LEU A 201 -12.73 0.98 24.59
N ALA A 202 -13.62 0.91 23.61
CA ALA A 202 -14.28 2.06 23.01
C ALA A 202 -15.68 1.68 22.55
N TYR A 203 -16.63 2.60 22.64
CA TYR A 203 -18.04 2.38 22.25
C TYR A 203 -18.65 1.11 22.84
N GLY A 204 -18.29 0.78 24.09
CA GLY A 204 -18.78 -0.40 24.80
C GLY A 204 -18.20 -1.75 24.31
N ARG A 205 -17.19 -1.74 23.43
CA ARG A 205 -16.56 -2.95 22.91
C ARG A 205 -15.08 -3.01 23.28
N ARG A 206 -14.63 -4.22 23.61
CA ARG A 206 -13.21 -4.55 23.74
C ARG A 206 -12.70 -5.03 22.39
N SER A 207 -11.66 -4.39 21.88
CA SER A 207 -11.03 -4.72 20.60
C SER A 207 -9.51 -4.67 20.73
N ARG A 208 -8.78 -5.17 19.74
CA ARG A 208 -7.31 -5.13 19.72
C ARG A 208 -6.82 -4.41 18.48
N VAL A 209 -5.74 -3.64 18.60
CA VAL A 209 -4.95 -3.15 17.48
C VAL A 209 -3.55 -3.76 17.55
N ALA A 210 -2.98 -4.11 16.39
CA ALA A 210 -1.65 -4.70 16.32
C ALA A 210 -0.87 -4.19 15.10
N ALA A 211 0.44 -3.99 15.27
CA ALA A 211 1.36 -3.72 14.17
C ALA A 211 1.77 -5.07 13.53
N LEU A 212 1.36 -5.28 12.31
CA LEU A 212 1.52 -6.53 11.54
C LEU A 212 2.05 -6.19 10.13
N PRO A 213 3.36 -5.95 9.98
CA PRO A 213 3.94 -5.53 8.70
C PRO A 213 3.77 -6.60 7.62
N ILE A 214 3.14 -6.23 6.48
CA ILE A 214 2.97 -7.16 5.36
C ILE A 214 4.29 -7.47 4.68
N GLY A 215 4.56 -8.75 4.44
CA GLY A 215 5.72 -9.23 3.71
C GLY A 215 5.46 -9.54 2.24
N ILE A 216 6.46 -10.14 1.60
CA ILE A 216 6.38 -10.72 0.26
C ILE A 216 6.75 -12.20 0.31
N ASP A 217 6.47 -12.95 -0.76
CA ASP A 217 7.06 -14.27 -0.94
C ASP A 217 8.50 -14.12 -1.45
N THR A 218 9.42 -13.98 -0.50
CA THR A 218 10.81 -13.57 -0.73
C THR A 218 11.56 -14.54 -1.64
N GLU A 219 11.47 -15.85 -1.37
CA GLU A 219 12.21 -16.85 -2.14
C GLU A 219 11.65 -17.02 -3.55
N SER A 220 10.32 -17.05 -3.68
CA SER A 220 9.68 -17.11 -5.00
C SER A 220 10.04 -15.88 -5.83
N TYR A 221 10.08 -14.69 -5.21
CA TYR A 221 10.43 -13.45 -5.90
C TYR A 221 11.91 -13.43 -6.33
N ALA A 222 12.83 -13.85 -5.45
CA ALA A 222 14.26 -13.97 -5.77
C ALA A 222 14.50 -14.92 -6.96
N LYS A 223 13.81 -16.08 -6.96
CA LYS A 223 13.88 -17.04 -8.07
C LYS A 223 13.33 -16.46 -9.38
N GLN A 224 12.19 -15.76 -9.32
CA GLN A 224 11.63 -15.07 -10.49
C GLN A 224 12.60 -14.01 -11.03
N ALA A 225 13.26 -13.24 -10.17
CA ALA A 225 14.23 -12.22 -10.54
C ALA A 225 15.46 -12.83 -11.25
N GLN A 226 15.95 -13.97 -10.74
CA GLN A 226 17.05 -14.69 -11.36
C GLN A 226 16.69 -15.19 -12.76
N GLN A 227 15.51 -15.77 -12.92
CA GLN A 227 15.01 -16.26 -14.23
C GLN A 227 14.76 -15.09 -15.20
N ALA A 228 14.15 -14.01 -14.72
CA ALA A 228 13.82 -12.86 -15.56
C ALA A 228 15.05 -12.06 -16.03
N ALA A 229 16.17 -12.12 -15.31
CA ALA A 229 17.42 -11.50 -15.72
C ALA A 229 17.98 -12.03 -17.04
N THR A 230 17.56 -13.22 -17.45
CA THR A 230 17.93 -13.85 -18.75
C THR A 230 16.85 -13.69 -19.83
N SER A 231 15.80 -12.90 -19.56
CA SER A 231 14.74 -12.63 -20.55
C SER A 231 15.24 -11.73 -21.70
N PRO A 232 14.62 -11.84 -22.89
CA PRO A 232 14.94 -10.94 -24.01
C PRO A 232 14.80 -9.46 -23.66
N GLU A 233 13.81 -9.11 -22.81
CA GLU A 233 13.58 -7.75 -22.35
C GLU A 233 14.70 -7.25 -21.43
N ALA A 234 15.16 -8.08 -20.49
CA ALA A 234 16.30 -7.76 -19.62
C ALA A 234 17.59 -7.58 -20.43
N PHE A 235 17.83 -8.43 -21.43
CA PHE A 235 18.95 -8.26 -22.35
C PHE A 235 18.86 -6.96 -23.13
N ARG A 236 17.68 -6.61 -23.67
CA ARG A 236 17.47 -5.34 -24.38
C ARG A 236 17.70 -4.15 -23.46
N LEU A 237 17.20 -4.21 -22.21
CA LEU A 237 17.46 -3.15 -21.24
C LEU A 237 18.95 -3.02 -20.98
N LYS A 238 19.66 -4.11 -20.66
CA LYS A 238 21.10 -4.14 -20.41
C LYS A 238 21.90 -3.58 -21.60
N ALA A 239 21.60 -4.03 -22.82
CA ALA A 239 22.23 -3.53 -24.02
C ALA A 239 22.01 -2.03 -24.21
N SER A 240 20.80 -1.53 -23.95
CA SER A 240 20.46 -0.10 -24.08
C SER A 240 21.16 0.80 -23.05
N LEU A 241 21.66 0.24 -21.94
CA LEU A 241 22.47 0.96 -20.96
C LEU A 241 23.89 1.23 -21.46
N ALA A 242 24.40 0.46 -22.43
CA ALA A 242 25.73 0.64 -23.01
C ALA A 242 26.86 0.77 -21.94
N GLY A 243 26.79 -0.08 -20.92
CA GLY A 243 27.73 -0.09 -19.77
C GLY A 243 27.43 0.93 -18.67
N ARG A 244 26.37 1.72 -18.79
CA ARG A 244 25.96 2.70 -17.76
C ARG A 244 25.26 2.01 -16.59
N GLU A 245 25.39 2.58 -15.40
CA GLU A 245 24.69 2.11 -14.21
C GLU A 245 23.19 2.48 -14.27
N LEU A 246 22.33 1.56 -13.84
CA LEU A 246 20.88 1.75 -13.82
C LEU A 246 20.41 2.19 -12.43
N ILE A 247 19.77 3.33 -12.36
CA ILE A 247 18.92 3.74 -11.22
C ILE A 247 17.48 3.44 -11.64
N ILE A 248 16.69 2.77 -10.80
CA ILE A 248 15.31 2.40 -11.13
C ILE A 248 14.31 2.88 -10.08
N GLY A 249 13.23 3.49 -10.52
CA GLY A 249 12.04 3.80 -9.73
C GLY A 249 10.81 3.17 -10.38
N VAL A 250 9.99 2.50 -9.58
CA VAL A 250 8.75 1.87 -10.06
C VAL A 250 7.63 2.19 -9.10
N ASP A 251 6.67 2.98 -9.56
CA ASP A 251 5.47 3.34 -8.80
C ASP A 251 4.33 3.58 -9.77
N ARG A 252 3.10 3.27 -9.35
CA ARG A 252 1.94 3.80 -10.07
C ARG A 252 1.96 5.33 -10.04
N LEU A 253 1.33 5.96 -11.02
CA LEU A 253 1.16 7.41 -11.02
C LEU A 253 0.36 7.83 -9.78
N ASP A 254 1.03 8.46 -8.79
CA ASP A 254 0.44 8.85 -7.51
C ASP A 254 1.28 9.97 -6.87
N TYR A 255 0.63 11.04 -6.44
CA TYR A 255 1.29 12.21 -5.83
C TYR A 255 1.93 11.91 -4.47
N THR A 256 1.57 10.78 -3.83
CA THR A 256 2.19 10.35 -2.57
C THR A 256 3.57 9.72 -2.77
N LYS A 257 3.93 9.37 -4.01
CA LYS A 257 5.15 8.60 -4.33
C LYS A 257 6.42 9.45 -4.49
N GLY A 258 6.31 10.79 -4.44
CA GLY A 258 7.47 11.68 -4.48
C GLY A 258 8.27 11.63 -5.79
N ILE A 259 7.62 11.27 -6.92
CA ILE A 259 8.30 11.11 -8.21
C ILE A 259 8.90 12.43 -8.72
N PRO A 260 8.23 13.61 -8.62
CA PRO A 260 8.85 14.87 -9.02
C PRO A 260 10.18 15.13 -8.32
N SER A 261 10.25 14.97 -7.00
CA SER A 261 11.49 15.15 -6.23
C SER A 261 12.62 14.20 -6.67
N ARG A 262 12.31 13.01 -7.19
CA ARG A 262 13.32 12.11 -7.77
C ARG A 262 13.95 12.69 -9.02
N PHE A 263 13.15 13.33 -9.90
CA PHE A 263 13.68 13.96 -11.11
C PHE A 263 14.56 15.16 -10.78
N GLU A 264 14.16 15.94 -9.76
CA GLU A 264 14.98 17.03 -9.24
C GLU A 264 16.26 16.52 -8.60
N ALA A 265 16.22 15.40 -7.87
CA ALA A 265 17.41 14.77 -7.30
C ALA A 265 18.38 14.24 -8.38
N ILE A 266 17.86 13.76 -9.51
CA ILE A 266 18.72 13.41 -10.66
C ILE A 266 19.36 14.67 -11.28
N ASP A 267 18.63 15.79 -11.37
CA ASP A 267 19.20 17.08 -11.78
C ASP A 267 20.34 17.50 -10.85
N GLY A 268 20.09 17.49 -9.52
CA GLY A 268 21.10 17.80 -8.49
C GLY A 268 22.32 16.88 -8.59
N LEU A 269 22.12 15.56 -8.66
CA LEU A 269 23.20 14.58 -8.83
C LEU A 269 24.10 14.92 -10.02
N LEU A 270 23.52 15.21 -11.18
CA LEU A 270 24.26 15.50 -12.41
C LEU A 270 24.88 16.91 -12.44
N SER A 271 24.34 17.85 -11.64
CA SER A 271 24.88 19.19 -11.49
C SER A 271 26.08 19.20 -10.55
N ASP A 272 25.94 18.60 -9.35
CA ASP A 272 26.91 18.68 -8.25
C ASP A 272 28.01 17.63 -8.37
N TRP A 273 27.68 16.48 -9.01
CA TRP A 273 28.66 15.42 -9.30
C TRP A 273 28.75 15.13 -10.81
N PRO A 274 29.40 16.01 -11.60
CA PRO A 274 29.47 15.87 -13.06
C PRO A 274 30.11 14.56 -13.54
N ALA A 275 30.88 13.91 -12.69
CA ALA A 275 31.49 12.60 -12.98
C ALA A 275 30.46 11.50 -13.30
N HIS A 276 29.21 11.66 -12.88
CA HIS A 276 28.11 10.72 -13.19
C HIS A 276 27.44 10.97 -14.53
N ARG A 277 27.71 12.11 -15.19
CA ARG A 277 27.19 12.38 -16.54
C ARG A 277 27.68 11.30 -17.51
N ARG A 278 26.75 10.79 -18.34
CA ARG A 278 26.95 9.68 -19.30
C ARG A 278 27.29 8.33 -18.65
N ARG A 279 27.32 8.22 -17.30
CA ARG A 279 27.63 6.99 -16.57
C ARG A 279 26.40 6.34 -15.94
N ILE A 280 25.29 7.05 -15.89
CA ILE A 280 24.02 6.56 -15.33
C ILE A 280 22.86 6.70 -16.32
N ASN A 281 21.83 5.88 -16.12
CA ASN A 281 20.48 6.11 -16.62
C ASN A 281 19.49 5.93 -15.48
N TYR A 282 18.58 6.86 -15.33
CA TYR A 282 17.43 6.72 -14.43
C TYR A 282 16.21 6.24 -15.22
N LEU A 283 15.70 5.07 -14.89
CA LEU A 283 14.47 4.50 -15.45
C LEU A 283 13.33 4.65 -14.43
N GLN A 284 12.37 5.54 -14.71
CA GLN A 284 11.14 5.66 -13.95
C GLN A 284 10.01 4.98 -14.71
N ILE A 285 9.43 3.94 -14.12
CA ILE A 285 8.25 3.23 -14.63
C ILE A 285 7.05 3.66 -13.81
N THR A 286 6.05 4.25 -14.48
CA THR A 286 4.90 4.86 -13.80
C THR A 286 3.61 4.52 -14.55
N PRO A 287 3.04 3.32 -14.34
CA PRO A 287 1.77 2.95 -14.96
C PRO A 287 0.64 3.88 -14.51
N HIS A 288 -0.31 4.13 -15.40
CA HIS A 288 -1.50 4.91 -15.12
C HIS A 288 -2.29 4.34 -13.94
N SER A 289 -2.81 5.22 -13.09
CA SER A 289 -3.69 4.90 -11.99
C SER A 289 -4.70 6.02 -11.81
N ARG A 290 -5.94 5.68 -11.46
CA ARG A 290 -6.99 6.63 -11.03
C ARG A 290 -7.13 7.84 -11.97
N ALA A 291 -7.17 7.60 -13.29
CA ALA A 291 -7.19 8.65 -14.32
C ALA A 291 -8.39 9.62 -14.21
N GLU A 292 -9.44 9.22 -13.50
CA GLU A 292 -10.65 10.02 -13.25
C GLU A 292 -10.42 11.16 -12.25
N VAL A 293 -9.42 11.03 -11.37
CA VAL A 293 -9.08 12.04 -10.36
C VAL A 293 -8.18 13.12 -10.97
N ALA A 294 -8.59 14.38 -10.90
CA ALA A 294 -7.94 15.52 -11.59
C ALA A 294 -6.45 15.70 -11.21
N GLN A 295 -6.11 15.49 -9.93
CA GLN A 295 -4.76 15.62 -9.39
C GLN A 295 -3.76 14.71 -10.11
N TYR A 296 -4.17 13.51 -10.53
CA TYR A 296 -3.32 12.57 -11.24
C TYR A 296 -3.02 13.00 -12.68
N ARG A 297 -3.97 13.67 -13.33
CA ARG A 297 -3.72 14.27 -14.66
C ARG A 297 -2.73 15.43 -14.61
N SER A 298 -2.82 16.26 -13.57
CA SER A 298 -1.86 17.35 -13.35
C SER A 298 -0.46 16.82 -13.07
N LEU A 299 -0.35 15.82 -12.18
CA LEU A 299 0.92 15.16 -11.86
C LEU A 299 1.60 14.58 -13.11
N ARG A 300 0.83 13.96 -14.00
CA ARG A 300 1.39 13.42 -15.23
C ARG A 300 2.09 14.50 -16.08
N ARG A 301 1.43 15.65 -16.29
CA ARG A 301 2.01 16.78 -17.05
C ARG A 301 3.27 17.31 -16.37
N GLU A 302 3.25 17.41 -15.05
CA GLU A 302 4.40 17.84 -14.25
C GLU A 302 5.59 16.90 -14.46
N LEU A 303 5.38 15.57 -14.39
CA LEU A 303 6.43 14.58 -14.60
C LEU A 303 6.98 14.60 -16.03
N GLU A 304 6.12 14.69 -17.05
CA GLU A 304 6.52 14.80 -18.43
C GLU A 304 7.37 16.07 -18.67
N ALA A 305 6.97 17.20 -18.08
CA ALA A 305 7.71 18.45 -18.16
C ALA A 305 9.04 18.38 -17.38
N ALA A 306 9.06 17.80 -16.19
CA ALA A 306 10.27 17.65 -15.36
C ALA A 306 11.31 16.75 -16.05
N ALA A 307 10.89 15.60 -16.58
CA ALA A 307 11.77 14.73 -17.35
C ALA A 307 12.34 15.44 -18.59
N GLY A 308 11.48 16.20 -19.30
CA GLY A 308 11.91 17.01 -20.45
C GLY A 308 12.94 18.07 -20.09
N ARG A 309 12.76 18.78 -18.98
CA ARG A 309 13.73 19.81 -18.50
C ARG A 309 15.09 19.21 -18.17
N VAL A 310 15.12 18.12 -17.39
CA VAL A 310 16.39 17.47 -16.99
C VAL A 310 17.09 16.88 -18.23
N ASN A 311 16.35 16.21 -19.10
CA ASN A 311 16.91 15.69 -20.35
C ASN A 311 17.42 16.82 -21.26
N GLY A 312 16.68 17.92 -21.43
CA GLY A 312 17.14 19.09 -22.21
C GLY A 312 18.40 19.74 -21.65
N LYS A 313 18.61 19.68 -20.32
CA LYS A 313 19.80 20.23 -19.66
C LYS A 313 21.07 19.39 -19.87
N PHE A 314 20.94 18.04 -19.86
CA PHE A 314 22.08 17.13 -19.75
C PHE A 314 22.22 16.15 -20.92
N ALA A 315 21.17 15.91 -21.71
CA ALA A 315 21.23 14.90 -22.77
C ALA A 315 22.28 15.24 -23.84
N GLU A 316 22.87 14.19 -24.39
CA GLU A 316 23.70 14.23 -25.54
C GLU A 316 23.08 13.33 -26.64
N PHE A 317 23.63 13.36 -27.88
CA PHE A 317 23.05 12.64 -29.02
C PHE A 317 22.91 11.12 -28.77
N ASP A 318 23.74 10.53 -27.89
CA ASP A 318 23.78 9.08 -27.58
C ASP A 318 23.35 8.76 -26.14
N TRP A 319 22.95 9.77 -25.36
CA TRP A 319 22.59 9.59 -23.96
C TRP A 319 21.50 10.54 -23.49
N SER A 320 20.55 9.99 -22.74
CA SER A 320 19.52 10.75 -22.03
C SER A 320 19.46 10.25 -20.60
N PRO A 321 19.60 11.12 -19.57
CA PRO A 321 19.67 10.69 -18.17
C PRO A 321 18.39 10.07 -17.68
N ILE A 322 17.21 10.60 -18.02
CA ILE A 322 15.92 10.13 -17.56
C ILE A 322 15.16 9.39 -18.67
N ARG A 323 14.78 8.15 -18.39
CA ARG A 323 13.86 7.35 -19.19
C ARG A 323 12.55 7.22 -18.43
N TYR A 324 11.55 8.02 -18.79
CA TYR A 324 10.22 7.99 -18.20
C TYR A 324 9.29 7.12 -19.03
N VAL A 325 8.74 6.05 -18.39
CA VAL A 325 7.93 5.04 -19.07
C VAL A 325 6.57 4.93 -18.39
N ASN A 326 5.53 5.35 -19.07
CA ASN A 326 4.17 5.41 -18.59
C ASN A 326 3.33 4.22 -19.07
N ARG A 327 3.73 3.01 -18.68
CA ARG A 327 3.03 1.76 -18.98
C ARG A 327 3.31 0.70 -17.92
N SER A 328 2.43 -0.30 -17.84
CA SER A 328 2.58 -1.47 -16.96
C SER A 328 3.54 -2.50 -17.56
N PHE A 329 4.27 -3.18 -16.67
CA PHE A 329 5.04 -4.37 -16.96
C PHE A 329 4.60 -5.51 -16.02
N SER A 330 4.83 -6.75 -16.43
CA SER A 330 4.57 -7.88 -15.55
C SER A 330 5.52 -7.87 -14.34
N ARG A 331 5.04 -8.40 -13.22
CA ARG A 331 5.84 -8.48 -11.99
C ARG A 331 7.16 -9.24 -12.21
N GLN A 332 7.12 -10.30 -13.00
CA GLN A 332 8.31 -11.08 -13.36
C GLN A 332 9.33 -10.23 -14.12
N LEU A 333 8.87 -9.42 -15.08
CA LEU A 333 9.77 -8.57 -15.86
C LEU A 333 10.39 -7.46 -15.00
N LEU A 334 9.59 -6.85 -14.10
CA LEU A 334 10.09 -5.87 -13.14
C LEU A 334 11.15 -6.46 -12.22
N ALA A 335 10.99 -7.70 -11.76
CA ALA A 335 11.98 -8.39 -10.94
C ALA A 335 13.33 -8.52 -11.67
N GLY A 336 13.30 -8.83 -12.98
CA GLY A 336 14.51 -8.84 -13.83
C GLY A 336 15.15 -7.45 -13.96
N PHE A 337 14.35 -6.39 -14.08
CA PHE A 337 14.87 -5.02 -14.13
C PHE A 337 15.47 -4.57 -12.79
N TYR A 338 14.84 -4.92 -11.67
CA TYR A 338 15.40 -4.64 -10.33
C TYR A 338 16.76 -5.34 -10.14
N ARG A 339 16.91 -6.57 -10.63
CA ARG A 339 18.18 -7.31 -10.53
C ARG A 339 19.31 -6.67 -11.32
N LEU A 340 19.01 -5.95 -12.40
CA LEU A 340 20.00 -5.22 -13.21
C LEU A 340 20.37 -3.85 -12.62
N ALA A 341 19.56 -3.33 -11.69
CA ALA A 341 19.71 -1.96 -11.22
C ALA A 341 20.78 -1.85 -10.14
N ARG A 342 21.66 -0.85 -10.29
CA ARG A 342 22.63 -0.42 -9.27
C ARG A 342 21.96 0.20 -8.07
N ILE A 343 20.89 1.01 -8.31
CA ILE A 343 20.14 1.67 -7.24
C ILE A 343 18.64 1.47 -7.48
N GLY A 344 17.93 1.04 -6.42
CA GLY A 344 16.48 1.15 -6.31
C GLY A 344 16.13 2.45 -5.60
N LEU A 345 15.40 3.33 -6.28
CA LEU A 345 15.00 4.64 -5.73
C LEU A 345 13.51 4.63 -5.35
N VAL A 346 13.24 4.53 -4.05
CA VAL A 346 11.89 4.38 -3.49
C VAL A 346 11.67 5.45 -2.44
N THR A 347 11.18 6.62 -2.84
CA THR A 347 11.09 7.81 -1.98
C THR A 347 9.68 8.37 -1.90
N PRO A 348 8.67 7.58 -1.45
CA PRO A 348 7.34 8.12 -1.22
C PRO A 348 7.37 9.18 -0.12
N PHE A 349 6.53 10.21 -0.22
CA PHE A 349 6.34 11.19 0.85
C PHE A 349 5.79 10.54 2.12
N ARG A 350 4.95 9.53 1.96
CA ARG A 350 4.48 8.61 3.01
C ARG A 350 3.88 7.37 2.35
N ASP A 351 4.11 6.21 2.96
CA ASP A 351 3.53 4.94 2.49
C ASP A 351 3.30 4.01 3.68
N GLY A 352 2.23 3.21 3.66
CA GLY A 352 1.96 2.25 4.73
C GLY A 352 3.08 1.22 4.88
N MET A 353 3.49 0.60 3.77
CA MET A 353 4.61 -0.34 3.75
C MET A 353 5.59 -0.02 2.61
N ASN A 354 5.17 -0.07 1.37
CA ASN A 354 5.91 -0.04 0.12
C ASN A 354 6.59 -1.38 -0.22
N LEU A 355 5.83 -2.25 -0.86
CA LEU A 355 6.34 -3.57 -1.24
C LEU A 355 7.41 -3.52 -2.35
N VAL A 356 7.47 -2.44 -3.15
CA VAL A 356 8.51 -2.27 -4.18
C VAL A 356 9.91 -2.25 -3.56
N ALA A 357 10.07 -1.63 -2.38
CA ALA A 357 11.34 -1.66 -1.66
C ALA A 357 11.74 -3.10 -1.28
N LYS A 358 10.79 -3.90 -0.79
CA LYS A 358 11.01 -5.31 -0.45
C LYS A 358 11.30 -6.15 -1.70
N GLU A 359 10.57 -5.94 -2.78
CA GLU A 359 10.75 -6.58 -4.08
C GLU A 359 12.12 -6.25 -4.68
N PHE A 360 12.58 -5.01 -4.59
CA PHE A 360 13.92 -4.62 -5.02
C PHE A 360 15.00 -5.39 -4.27
N VAL A 361 14.96 -5.44 -2.93
CA VAL A 361 15.94 -6.16 -2.10
C VAL A 361 15.96 -7.66 -2.43
N ALA A 362 14.78 -8.28 -2.56
CA ALA A 362 14.67 -9.70 -2.88
C ALA A 362 15.16 -10.06 -4.28
N SER A 363 15.16 -9.09 -5.22
CA SER A 363 15.60 -9.31 -6.60
C SER A 363 17.12 -9.31 -6.76
N GLN A 364 17.88 -8.82 -5.79
CA GLN A 364 19.30 -8.55 -5.95
C GLN A 364 20.15 -9.82 -6.04
N GLU A 365 21.30 -9.68 -6.72
CA GLU A 365 22.30 -10.73 -6.77
C GLU A 365 23.13 -10.73 -5.48
N PRO A 366 23.20 -11.85 -4.73
CA PRO A 366 23.90 -11.89 -3.45
C PRO A 366 25.37 -11.46 -3.50
N GLU A 367 26.05 -11.81 -4.61
CA GLU A 367 27.47 -11.49 -4.78
C GLU A 367 27.72 -10.04 -5.23
N ASN A 368 26.72 -9.38 -5.83
CA ASN A 368 26.85 -8.01 -6.33
C ASN A 368 25.51 -7.25 -6.23
N PRO A 369 24.96 -7.08 -5.01
CA PRO A 369 23.67 -6.43 -4.85
C PRO A 369 23.71 -4.94 -5.20
N GLY A 370 22.59 -4.40 -5.62
CA GLY A 370 22.36 -2.96 -5.71
C GLY A 370 22.11 -2.33 -4.34
N VAL A 371 21.97 -1.02 -4.33
CA VAL A 371 21.70 -0.20 -3.14
C VAL A 371 20.23 0.25 -3.15
N LEU A 372 19.55 0.13 -2.01
CA LEU A 372 18.22 0.70 -1.83
C LEU A 372 18.34 2.11 -1.23
N VAL A 373 17.83 3.12 -1.93
CA VAL A 373 17.57 4.47 -1.41
C VAL A 373 16.10 4.53 -1.07
N LEU A 374 15.78 4.68 0.22
CA LEU A 374 14.42 4.49 0.75
C LEU A 374 13.98 5.68 1.59
N SER A 375 12.75 6.15 1.36
CA SER A 375 12.12 7.15 2.23
C SER A 375 12.00 6.63 3.67
N ARG A 376 12.44 7.43 4.65
CA ARG A 376 12.22 7.16 6.09
C ARG A 376 10.74 7.15 6.50
N PHE A 377 9.85 7.63 5.62
CA PHE A 377 8.39 7.65 5.84
C PHE A 377 7.64 6.51 5.13
N ALA A 378 8.35 5.55 4.54
CA ALA A 378 7.78 4.27 4.14
C ALA A 378 7.81 3.28 5.30
N GLY A 379 6.74 2.51 5.51
CA GLY A 379 6.71 1.47 6.55
C GLY A 379 7.86 0.48 6.42
N ALA A 380 8.25 0.15 5.19
CA ALA A 380 9.39 -0.72 4.90
C ALA A 380 10.72 -0.23 5.49
N ALA A 381 10.87 1.07 5.77
CA ALA A 381 12.08 1.60 6.41
C ALA A 381 12.29 1.08 7.84
N ARG A 382 11.24 0.58 8.49
CA ARG A 382 11.31 -0.05 9.83
C ARG A 382 11.89 -1.46 9.80
N GLU A 383 11.89 -2.08 8.64
CA GLU A 383 12.41 -3.44 8.44
C GLU A 383 13.70 -3.45 7.62
N LEU A 384 13.92 -2.45 6.78
CA LEU A 384 15.07 -2.33 5.87
C LEU A 384 16.02 -1.23 6.33
N GLU A 385 16.43 -1.30 7.60
CA GLU A 385 17.18 -0.24 8.31
C GLU A 385 18.56 0.05 7.71
N THR A 386 19.15 -0.92 7.02
CA THR A 386 20.47 -0.77 6.38
C THR A 386 20.38 -0.17 4.96
N ALA A 387 19.19 0.19 4.47
CA ALA A 387 19.04 1.01 3.28
C ALA A 387 19.62 2.41 3.48
N LEU A 388 19.88 3.15 2.42
CA LEU A 388 20.14 4.59 2.51
C LEU A 388 18.80 5.29 2.76
N LEU A 389 18.53 5.60 4.05
CA LEU A 389 17.28 6.23 4.45
C LEU A 389 17.38 7.74 4.24
N VAL A 390 16.41 8.30 3.50
CA VAL A 390 16.38 9.71 3.12
C VAL A 390 15.06 10.38 3.53
N ASN A 391 15.09 11.68 3.72
CA ASN A 391 13.90 12.52 3.77
C ASN A 391 13.42 12.79 2.33
N PRO A 392 12.24 12.31 1.89
CA PRO A 392 11.76 12.50 0.53
C PRO A 392 11.39 13.95 0.18
N PHE A 393 11.37 14.85 1.16
CA PHE A 393 11.18 16.29 0.97
C PHE A 393 12.49 17.05 0.77
N ASP A 394 13.63 16.40 1.04
CA ASP A 394 14.97 16.94 0.88
C ASP A 394 15.61 16.36 -0.40
N VAL A 395 15.55 17.15 -1.46
CA VAL A 395 16.07 16.77 -2.78
C VAL A 395 17.59 16.59 -2.76
N ASP A 396 18.29 17.41 -1.98
CA ASP A 396 19.75 17.36 -1.86
C ASP A 396 20.19 16.10 -1.09
N GLU A 397 19.46 15.70 -0.02
CA GLU A 397 19.70 14.44 0.69
C GLU A 397 19.51 13.23 -0.25
N ILE A 398 18.49 13.27 -1.12
CA ILE A 398 18.27 12.20 -2.12
C ILE A 398 19.43 12.16 -3.12
N ALA A 399 19.86 13.31 -3.66
CA ALA A 399 20.97 13.41 -4.60
C ALA A 399 22.29 12.91 -3.99
N ALA A 400 22.59 13.30 -2.75
CA ALA A 400 23.75 12.83 -2.01
C ALA A 400 23.71 11.32 -1.75
N ALA A 401 22.53 10.75 -1.42
CA ALA A 401 22.37 9.32 -1.24
C ALA A 401 22.55 8.55 -2.57
N LEU A 402 22.11 9.10 -3.69
CA LEU A 402 22.37 8.55 -5.02
C LEU A 402 23.86 8.52 -5.33
N ASN A 403 24.58 9.65 -5.12
CA ASN A 403 26.02 9.71 -5.27
C ASN A 403 26.72 8.65 -4.43
N ARG A 404 26.41 8.59 -3.12
CA ARG A 404 26.97 7.58 -2.21
C ARG A 404 26.70 6.14 -2.69
N GLY A 405 25.49 5.83 -3.14
CA GLY A 405 25.11 4.50 -3.62
C GLY A 405 25.85 4.09 -4.90
N LEU A 406 26.15 5.04 -5.79
CA LEU A 406 26.94 4.81 -7.00
C LEU A 406 28.40 4.54 -6.69
N GLU A 407 28.98 5.25 -5.71
CA GLU A 407 30.40 5.13 -5.29
C GLU A 407 30.63 3.97 -4.31
N MET A 408 29.57 3.39 -3.73
CA MET A 408 29.66 2.34 -2.70
C MET A 408 30.38 1.09 -3.19
N SER A 409 31.37 0.61 -2.41
CA SER A 409 32.10 -0.61 -2.71
C SER A 409 31.16 -1.84 -2.74
N ARG A 410 31.59 -2.90 -3.40
CA ARG A 410 30.84 -4.14 -3.46
C ARG A 410 30.66 -4.77 -2.09
N GLU A 411 31.67 -4.68 -1.24
CA GLU A 411 31.69 -5.20 0.12
C GLU A 411 30.63 -4.49 0.98
N GLU A 412 30.62 -3.16 1.00
CA GLU A 412 29.63 -2.37 1.73
C GLU A 412 28.21 -2.65 1.24
N ARG A 413 28.01 -2.80 -0.08
CA ARG A 413 26.69 -3.14 -0.62
C ARG A 413 26.18 -4.50 -0.13
N ARG A 414 27.06 -5.50 -0.04
CA ARG A 414 26.74 -6.82 0.51
C ARG A 414 26.43 -6.76 2.00
N GLU A 415 27.23 -6.03 2.78
CA GLU A 415 27.01 -5.84 4.21
C GLU A 415 25.67 -5.19 4.52
N ARG A 416 25.23 -4.24 3.67
CA ARG A 416 23.92 -3.59 3.80
C ARG A 416 22.78 -4.49 3.33
N TRP A 417 22.97 -5.22 2.25
CA TRP A 417 21.94 -6.06 1.67
C TRP A 417 21.60 -7.30 2.52
N GLN A 418 22.62 -7.94 3.12
CA GLN A 418 22.44 -9.18 3.87
C GLN A 418 21.41 -9.10 5.02
N PRO A 419 21.45 -8.11 5.93
CA PRO A 419 20.46 -8.02 7.01
C PRO A 419 19.05 -7.70 6.48
N MET A 420 18.92 -6.89 5.41
CA MET A 420 17.61 -6.65 4.76
C MET A 420 17.02 -7.94 4.22
N MET A 421 17.80 -8.72 3.48
CA MET A 421 17.34 -10.00 2.93
C MET A 421 17.00 -11.01 4.04
N ALA A 422 17.77 -11.07 5.12
CA ALA A 422 17.46 -11.90 6.28
C ALA A 422 16.13 -11.51 6.93
N THR A 423 15.84 -10.23 7.03
CA THR A 423 14.54 -9.73 7.52
C THR A 423 13.40 -10.11 6.60
N LEU A 424 13.55 -9.97 5.27
CA LEU A 424 12.52 -10.37 4.32
C LEU A 424 12.22 -11.88 4.34
N ARG A 425 13.22 -12.70 4.62
CA ARG A 425 13.05 -14.16 4.77
C ARG A 425 12.24 -14.54 6.00
N ARG A 426 12.35 -13.78 7.09
CA ARG A 426 11.55 -13.99 8.31
C ARG A 426 10.13 -13.43 8.15
N ASN A 427 10.01 -12.22 7.60
CA ASN A 427 8.77 -11.48 7.51
C ASN A 427 8.13 -11.67 6.12
N THR A 428 7.67 -12.88 5.86
CA THR A 428 7.02 -13.23 4.59
C THR A 428 5.53 -12.88 4.59
N VAL A 429 4.90 -12.93 3.43
CA VAL A 429 3.44 -12.80 3.35
C VAL A 429 2.70 -13.95 4.05
N ALA A 430 3.31 -15.14 4.14
CA ALA A 430 2.76 -16.26 4.88
C ALA A 430 2.78 -16.00 6.39
N THR A 431 3.93 -15.59 6.93
CA THR A 431 4.07 -15.19 8.34
C THR A 431 3.12 -14.05 8.71
N TRP A 432 2.98 -13.04 7.84
CA TRP A 432 2.03 -11.94 8.05
C TRP A 432 0.58 -12.45 8.20
N ARG A 433 0.15 -13.32 7.29
CA ARG A 433 -1.19 -13.93 7.34
C ARG A 433 -1.41 -14.74 8.62
N GLU A 434 -0.45 -15.61 8.95
CA GLU A 434 -0.52 -16.46 10.14
C GLU A 434 -0.58 -15.64 11.42
N SER A 435 0.26 -14.62 11.54
CA SER A 435 0.26 -13.69 12.66
C SER A 435 -1.06 -12.92 12.78
N PHE A 436 -1.62 -12.45 11.65
CA PHE A 436 -2.91 -11.77 11.68
C PHE A 436 -4.04 -12.69 12.16
N LEU A 437 -4.12 -13.91 11.62
CA LEU A 437 -5.17 -14.86 11.98
C LEU A 437 -5.04 -15.32 13.43
N ALA A 438 -3.83 -15.54 13.94
CA ALA A 438 -3.59 -15.86 15.34
C ALA A 438 -4.02 -14.70 16.27
N CYS A 439 -3.59 -13.48 15.98
CA CYS A 439 -4.02 -12.28 16.73
C CYS A 439 -5.55 -12.08 16.69
N LEU A 440 -6.19 -12.36 15.54
CA LEU A 440 -7.64 -12.25 15.42
C LEU A 440 -8.37 -13.29 16.28
N ALA A 441 -7.89 -14.53 16.30
CA ALA A 441 -8.49 -15.56 17.14
C ALA A 441 -8.40 -15.20 18.65
N GLU A 442 -7.24 -14.70 19.10
CA GLU A 442 -7.04 -14.22 20.47
C GLU A 442 -7.95 -13.03 20.80
N ALA A 443 -8.04 -12.06 19.89
CA ALA A 443 -8.85 -10.85 20.08
C ALA A 443 -10.34 -11.17 20.14
N ALA A 444 -10.84 -12.05 19.26
CA ALA A 444 -12.23 -12.49 19.24
C ALA A 444 -12.61 -13.25 20.52
N ALA A 445 -11.73 -14.15 21.00
CA ALA A 445 -11.94 -14.85 22.26
C ALA A 445 -12.00 -13.89 23.48
N ALA A 446 -11.11 -12.87 23.51
CA ALA A 446 -11.09 -11.86 24.55
C ALA A 446 -12.32 -10.92 24.51
N SER A 447 -12.83 -10.63 23.32
CA SER A 447 -14.06 -9.85 23.13
C SER A 447 -15.30 -10.61 23.62
N ALA A 448 -15.39 -11.90 23.30
CA ALA A 448 -16.49 -12.77 23.74
C ALA A 448 -16.52 -13.00 25.27
N ALA A 449 -15.36 -13.03 25.93
CA ALA A 449 -15.23 -13.21 27.35
C ALA A 449 -15.55 -11.94 28.20
N SER A 450 -15.64 -10.76 27.56
CA SER A 450 -15.98 -9.52 28.26
C SER A 450 -17.50 -9.37 28.34
N PRO A 451 -18.11 -9.25 29.52
CA PRO A 451 -19.54 -9.00 29.64
C PRO A 451 -19.83 -7.64 28.97
N THR A 452 -20.77 -7.62 28.07
CA THR A 452 -21.31 -6.37 27.48
C THR A 452 -21.79 -5.54 28.66
N ALA A 453 -21.11 -4.42 28.95
CA ALA A 453 -21.60 -3.48 29.96
C ALA A 453 -22.97 -3.01 29.46
N ALA A 454 -24.02 -3.50 30.11
CA ALA A 454 -25.37 -3.02 29.90
C ALA A 454 -25.32 -1.50 30.12
N VAL A 455 -25.64 -0.74 29.07
CA VAL A 455 -25.87 0.70 29.18
C VAL A 455 -26.95 0.88 30.24
N ALA A 456 -26.54 1.28 31.43
CA ALA A 456 -27.46 1.75 32.41
C ALA A 456 -28.13 3.00 31.82
N SER A 457 -29.36 2.82 31.34
CA SER A 457 -30.27 3.93 31.05
C SER A 457 -30.48 4.67 32.36
N GLY A 458 -29.65 5.70 32.60
CA GLY A 458 -29.89 6.66 33.68
C GLY A 458 -31.09 7.48 33.27
N ASP A 459 -32.20 7.15 33.87
CA ASP A 459 -33.35 8.02 34.01
C ASP A 459 -32.87 9.34 34.62
N HIS A 460 -32.87 10.40 33.84
CA HIS A 460 -32.88 11.75 34.39
C HIS A 460 -34.30 12.28 34.21
N GLY A 461 -35.07 12.23 35.31
CA GLY A 461 -36.32 12.94 35.52
C GLY A 461 -36.14 14.46 35.52
#